data_87799a33f3c49725be2f721b9bcb0530
#
_entry.id   87799a33f3c49725be2f721b9bcb0530
#
_cell.length_a   1.000
_cell.length_b   1.000
_cell.length_c   1.000
_cell.angle_alpha   90.00
_cell.angle_beta   90.00
_cell.angle_gamma   90.00
#
_symmetry.space_group_name_H-M   'P 1'
#
loop_
_entity.id
_entity.type
_entity.pdbx_description
1 polymer ?
#
loop_
_entity_poly.entity_id
_entity_poly.type
_entity_poly.pdbx_seq_one_letter_code
_entity_poly.pdbx_strand_id
1 'polypeptide(L)'
;MGLMRALVLVLALGFAAPAAAEELILSVAISMKEAVEGLGRRFTETRRGVTLRYNFGSSGELARQIEAGAPVDLFVSAAARQMDELEAQGLIAPATRRVFARNVLVVVKPADSTLDLVRAADLLDARVKKIVVGNPRTVPVGQYAEESLRAQALWDRLQPKLVFAENVRQALDYVARGEVDAGFVYATDAAIRPGRVREAFRPAEDTYRPVTYPAAVVRDSKHRALAGAFVEQLVGADGQALLRRLGFQPPAPGAR
;
A
#
# COMPACT_ATOMS: atom_id res chain seq x y z
N MET A 1 12.23 -33.69 -75.62
CA MET A 1 11.73 -34.26 -74.33
C MET A 1 12.24 -33.35 -73.19
N GLY A 2 11.44 -32.38 -72.81
CA GLY A 2 11.80 -31.42 -71.80
C GLY A 2 10.98 -31.67 -70.54
N LEU A 3 11.62 -32.03 -69.42
CA LEU A 3 10.99 -32.21 -68.11
C LEU A 3 10.86 -30.86 -67.42
N MET A 4 9.63 -30.38 -67.29
CA MET A 4 9.26 -29.20 -66.47
C MET A 4 9.23 -29.61 -64.96
N ARG A 5 10.20 -29.17 -64.22
CA ARG A 5 10.21 -29.31 -62.74
C ARG A 5 9.31 -28.25 -62.15
N ALA A 6 8.15 -28.63 -61.63
CA ALA A 6 7.26 -27.77 -60.83
C ALA A 6 7.86 -27.60 -59.43
N LEU A 7 8.22 -26.36 -59.07
CA LEU A 7 8.68 -25.98 -57.73
C LEU A 7 7.43 -25.71 -56.86
N VAL A 8 7.11 -26.62 -55.94
CA VAL A 8 6.04 -26.43 -54.97
C VAL A 8 6.57 -25.58 -53.81
N LEU A 9 6.15 -24.32 -53.77
CA LEU A 9 6.46 -23.40 -52.65
C LEU A 9 5.47 -23.68 -51.52
N VAL A 10 5.92 -24.38 -50.47
CA VAL A 10 5.13 -24.59 -49.24
C VAL A 10 5.22 -23.33 -48.40
N LEU A 11 4.15 -22.52 -48.42
CA LEU A 11 3.99 -21.37 -47.53
C LEU A 11 3.65 -21.87 -46.11
N ALA A 12 4.64 -21.89 -45.20
CA ALA A 12 4.41 -22.17 -43.79
C ALA A 12 3.69 -20.95 -43.17
N LEU A 13 2.37 -21.02 -43.07
CA LEU A 13 1.61 -20.09 -42.19
C LEU A 13 1.95 -20.44 -40.75
N GLY A 14 2.82 -19.63 -40.13
CA GLY A 14 3.05 -19.65 -38.69
C GLY A 14 1.76 -19.24 -37.97
N PHE A 15 1.03 -20.19 -37.42
CA PHE A 15 -0.01 -19.91 -36.43
C PHE A 15 0.66 -19.32 -35.20
N ALA A 16 0.60 -17.98 -35.01
CA ALA A 16 0.86 -17.37 -33.73
C ALA A 16 -0.21 -17.88 -32.76
N ALA A 17 0.15 -18.77 -31.86
CA ALA A 17 -0.72 -19.18 -30.77
C ALA A 17 -1.12 -17.91 -29.99
N PRO A 18 -2.41 -17.74 -29.64
CA PRO A 18 -2.82 -16.62 -28.80
C PRO A 18 -2.00 -16.72 -27.50
N ALA A 19 -1.29 -15.64 -27.15
CA ALA A 19 -0.63 -15.55 -25.86
C ALA A 19 -1.69 -15.83 -24.79
N ALA A 20 -1.47 -16.84 -23.94
CA ALA A 20 -2.37 -17.15 -22.85
C ALA A 20 -2.49 -15.89 -21.98
N ALA A 21 -3.74 -15.53 -21.63
CA ALA A 21 -3.98 -14.42 -20.73
C ALA A 21 -3.32 -14.72 -19.38
N GLU A 22 -2.40 -13.85 -18.95
CA GLU A 22 -1.72 -13.98 -17.65
C GLU A 22 -2.42 -13.07 -16.64
N GLU A 23 -2.92 -13.64 -15.54
CA GLU A 23 -3.48 -12.87 -14.44
C GLU A 23 -2.44 -12.70 -13.33
N LEU A 24 -2.06 -11.47 -13.03
CA LEU A 24 -1.17 -11.14 -11.93
C LEU A 24 -1.98 -10.73 -10.70
N ILE A 25 -1.80 -11.41 -9.58
CA ILE A 25 -2.51 -11.16 -8.32
C ILE A 25 -1.65 -10.34 -7.39
N LEU A 26 -2.13 -9.14 -7.05
CA LEU A 26 -1.44 -8.18 -6.19
C LEU A 26 -2.16 -8.03 -4.85
N SER A 27 -1.50 -8.39 -3.75
CA SER A 27 -1.94 -8.04 -2.39
C SER A 27 -1.33 -6.72 -1.97
N VAL A 28 -2.17 -5.69 -1.79
CA VAL A 28 -1.74 -4.30 -1.71
C VAL A 28 -2.34 -3.61 -0.49
N ALA A 29 -1.49 -2.98 0.33
CA ALA A 29 -1.94 -2.10 1.39
C ALA A 29 -2.92 -1.07 0.83
N ILE A 30 -4.10 -0.94 1.44
CA ILE A 30 -5.21 -0.13 0.90
C ILE A 30 -4.85 1.35 0.70
N SER A 31 -3.91 1.90 1.48
CA SER A 31 -3.39 3.26 1.30
C SER A 31 -2.69 3.49 -0.04
N MET A 32 -2.30 2.41 -0.75
CA MET A 32 -1.66 2.45 -2.06
C MET A 32 -2.65 2.28 -3.23
N LYS A 33 -3.94 2.14 -2.97
CA LYS A 33 -4.94 1.78 -3.98
C LYS A 33 -4.84 2.65 -5.23
N GLU A 34 -4.98 3.96 -5.09
CA GLU A 34 -5.01 4.89 -6.23
C GLU A 34 -3.69 4.87 -7.03
N ALA A 35 -2.57 4.72 -6.32
CA ALA A 35 -1.25 4.65 -6.95
C ALA A 35 -1.08 3.36 -7.76
N VAL A 36 -1.38 2.21 -7.13
CA VAL A 36 -1.17 0.89 -7.77
C VAL A 36 -2.17 0.66 -8.90
N GLU A 37 -3.43 1.07 -8.77
CA GLU A 37 -4.40 1.04 -9.88
C GLU A 37 -3.98 1.94 -11.04
N GLY A 38 -3.46 3.15 -10.75
CA GLY A 38 -2.96 4.07 -11.76
C GLY A 38 -1.77 3.51 -12.53
N LEU A 39 -0.83 2.87 -11.82
CA LEU A 39 0.32 2.20 -12.42
C LEU A 39 -0.09 0.94 -13.17
N GLY A 40 -1.04 0.18 -12.63
CA GLY A 40 -1.55 -1.04 -13.24
C GLY A 40 -2.19 -0.81 -14.60
N ARG A 41 -2.95 0.26 -14.77
CA ARG A 41 -3.47 0.64 -16.09
C ARG A 41 -2.35 0.80 -17.11
N ARG A 42 -1.30 1.57 -16.77
CA ARG A 42 -0.14 1.76 -17.65
C ARG A 42 0.63 0.46 -17.90
N PHE A 43 0.71 -0.41 -16.88
CA PHE A 43 1.37 -1.70 -17.00
C PHE A 43 0.70 -2.60 -18.03
N THR A 44 -0.62 -2.67 -18.01
CA THR A 44 -1.40 -3.50 -18.94
C THR A 44 -1.51 -2.91 -20.35
N GLU A 45 -1.50 -1.58 -20.50
CA GLU A 45 -1.47 -0.92 -21.82
C GLU A 45 -0.28 -1.35 -22.68
N THR A 46 0.86 -1.63 -22.05
CA THR A 46 2.09 -2.05 -22.74
C THR A 46 2.29 -3.56 -22.81
N ARG A 47 1.38 -4.35 -22.19
CA ARG A 47 1.50 -5.82 -22.07
C ARG A 47 0.18 -6.50 -22.44
N ARG A 48 0.01 -6.78 -23.75
CA ARG A 48 -1.20 -7.44 -24.26
C ARG A 48 -1.37 -8.82 -23.60
N GLY A 49 -2.60 -9.14 -23.19
CA GLY A 49 -2.94 -10.42 -22.55
C GLY A 49 -2.66 -10.46 -21.04
N VAL A 50 -2.10 -9.40 -20.44
CA VAL A 50 -1.92 -9.32 -18.98
C VAL A 50 -3.13 -8.64 -18.35
N THR A 51 -3.65 -9.27 -17.29
CA THR A 51 -4.68 -8.70 -16.41
C THR A 51 -4.17 -8.60 -14.99
N LEU A 52 -4.68 -7.63 -14.22
CA LEU A 52 -4.30 -7.43 -12.82
C LEU A 52 -5.52 -7.63 -11.93
N ARG A 53 -5.37 -8.48 -10.91
CA ARG A 53 -6.34 -8.63 -9.85
C ARG A 53 -5.77 -8.09 -8.54
N TYR A 54 -6.50 -7.18 -7.93
CA TYR A 54 -6.09 -6.52 -6.69
C TYR A 54 -6.84 -7.11 -5.49
N ASN A 55 -6.09 -7.38 -4.43
CA ASN A 55 -6.59 -7.67 -3.10
C ASN A 55 -6.14 -6.53 -2.18
N PHE A 56 -7.05 -5.65 -1.78
CA PHE A 56 -6.76 -4.52 -0.93
C PHE A 56 -7.15 -4.78 0.52
N GLY A 57 -6.24 -4.51 1.46
CA GLY A 57 -6.47 -4.70 2.88
C GLY A 57 -5.42 -4.01 3.74
N SER A 58 -5.41 -4.32 5.04
CA SER A 58 -4.28 -3.95 5.90
C SER A 58 -3.09 -4.86 5.63
N SER A 59 -1.87 -4.31 5.75
CA SER A 59 -0.66 -5.10 5.44
C SER A 59 -0.53 -6.36 6.29
N GLY A 60 -0.93 -6.32 7.57
CA GLY A 60 -0.86 -7.49 8.44
C GLY A 60 -1.90 -8.56 8.11
N GLU A 61 -3.07 -8.17 7.62
CA GLU A 61 -4.08 -9.12 7.13
C GLU A 61 -3.64 -9.79 5.84
N LEU A 62 -3.13 -9.00 4.89
CA LEU A 62 -2.59 -9.50 3.63
C LEU A 62 -1.39 -10.43 3.84
N ALA A 63 -0.49 -10.09 4.78
CA ALA A 63 0.62 -10.95 5.15
C ALA A 63 0.14 -12.31 5.68
N ARG A 64 -0.84 -12.32 6.59
CA ARG A 64 -1.44 -13.59 7.08
C ARG A 64 -2.09 -14.43 5.97
N GLN A 65 -2.69 -13.79 4.97
CA GLN A 65 -3.22 -14.52 3.81
C GLN A 65 -2.10 -15.20 3.01
N ILE A 66 -0.96 -14.52 2.83
CA ILE A 66 0.22 -15.10 2.17
C ILE A 66 0.79 -16.25 3.01
N GLU A 67 0.91 -16.08 4.34
CA GLU A 67 1.32 -17.15 5.27
C GLU A 67 0.40 -18.37 5.20
N ALA A 68 -0.89 -18.16 4.98
CA ALA A 68 -1.88 -19.21 4.79
C ALA A 68 -1.90 -19.82 3.38
N GLY A 69 -0.97 -19.42 2.49
CA GLY A 69 -0.84 -19.97 1.15
C GLY A 69 -1.77 -19.36 0.10
N ALA A 70 -2.28 -18.16 0.32
CA ALA A 70 -3.07 -17.47 -0.70
C ALA A 70 -2.25 -17.30 -2.01
N PRO A 71 -2.86 -17.50 -3.19
CA PRO A 71 -2.18 -17.39 -4.47
C PRO A 71 -1.94 -15.91 -4.82
N VAL A 72 -0.83 -15.36 -4.33
CA VAL A 72 -0.42 -13.96 -4.52
C VAL A 72 0.91 -13.93 -5.29
N ASP A 73 1.03 -13.02 -6.26
CA ASP A 73 2.26 -12.84 -7.03
C ASP A 73 3.12 -11.71 -6.48
N LEU A 74 2.49 -10.62 -6.04
CA LEU A 74 3.17 -9.43 -5.54
C LEU A 74 2.55 -8.96 -4.21
N PHE A 75 3.38 -8.69 -3.22
CA PHE A 75 2.97 -8.05 -1.97
C PHE A 75 3.49 -6.61 -1.89
N VAL A 76 2.59 -5.68 -1.58
CA VAL A 76 2.88 -4.25 -1.35
C VAL A 76 2.42 -3.90 0.06
N SER A 77 3.37 -3.61 0.95
CA SER A 77 3.11 -3.29 2.35
C SER A 77 3.22 -1.79 2.64
N ALA A 78 2.50 -1.32 3.67
CA ALA A 78 2.62 0.04 4.21
C ALA A 78 3.55 0.10 5.45
N ALA A 79 4.31 -0.97 5.71
CA ALA A 79 5.35 -0.99 6.73
C ALA A 79 6.41 -2.05 6.38
N ALA A 80 7.64 -1.81 6.81
CA ALA A 80 8.72 -2.79 6.67
C ALA A 80 8.45 -4.07 7.46
N ARG A 81 7.83 -3.96 8.65
CA ARG A 81 7.59 -5.07 9.58
C ARG A 81 6.95 -6.29 8.92
N GLN A 82 5.84 -6.14 8.22
CA GLN A 82 5.14 -7.26 7.58
C GLN A 82 5.95 -7.88 6.44
N MET A 83 6.74 -7.05 5.74
CA MET A 83 7.66 -7.54 4.71
C MET A 83 8.81 -8.35 5.34
N ASP A 84 9.37 -7.87 6.47
CA ASP A 84 10.45 -8.54 7.22
C ASP A 84 9.96 -9.89 7.76
N GLU A 85 8.74 -9.96 8.30
CA GLU A 85 8.10 -11.17 8.81
C GLU A 85 7.96 -12.23 7.71
N LEU A 86 7.47 -11.85 6.52
CA LEU A 86 7.36 -12.76 5.37
C LEU A 86 8.73 -13.16 4.80
N GLU A 87 9.69 -12.26 4.79
CA GLU A 87 11.07 -12.55 4.36
C GLU A 87 11.74 -13.56 5.27
N ALA A 88 11.61 -13.39 6.59
CA ALA A 88 12.15 -14.32 7.59
C ALA A 88 11.56 -15.73 7.47
N GLN A 89 10.28 -15.83 7.08
CA GLN A 89 9.59 -17.11 6.80
C GLN A 89 9.92 -17.65 5.41
N GLY A 90 10.68 -16.91 4.61
CA GLY A 90 11.04 -17.32 3.26
C GLY A 90 9.88 -17.28 2.25
N LEU A 91 8.84 -16.49 2.49
CA LEU A 91 7.63 -16.41 1.66
C LEU A 91 7.73 -15.37 0.55
N ILE A 92 8.75 -14.52 0.55
CA ILE A 92 9.03 -13.58 -0.53
C ILE A 92 10.39 -13.87 -1.18
N ALA A 93 10.62 -13.35 -2.38
CA ALA A 93 11.88 -13.39 -3.08
C ALA A 93 12.74 -12.17 -2.70
N PRO A 94 13.75 -12.28 -1.80
CA PRO A 94 14.45 -11.13 -1.22
C PRO A 94 15.11 -10.23 -2.26
N ALA A 95 15.61 -10.81 -3.36
CA ALA A 95 16.25 -10.06 -4.45
C ALA A 95 15.30 -9.06 -5.16
N THR A 96 13.99 -9.27 -5.04
CA THR A 96 12.96 -8.42 -5.65
C THR A 96 12.44 -7.34 -4.72
N ARG A 97 12.81 -7.38 -3.43
CA ARG A 97 12.35 -6.40 -2.44
C ARG A 97 12.88 -5.02 -2.78
N ARG A 98 11.98 -4.03 -2.81
CA ARG A 98 12.31 -2.61 -3.00
C ARG A 98 11.43 -1.75 -2.11
N VAL A 99 12.02 -0.82 -1.37
CA VAL A 99 11.28 0.30 -0.78
C VAL A 99 11.11 1.35 -1.86
N PHE A 100 9.88 1.68 -2.22
CA PHE A 100 9.60 2.56 -3.37
C PHE A 100 8.92 3.88 -2.98
N ALA A 101 8.40 4.01 -1.76
CA ALA A 101 7.77 5.23 -1.27
C ALA A 101 7.89 5.38 0.25
N ARG A 102 7.66 6.61 0.71
CA ARG A 102 7.44 6.98 2.12
C ARG A 102 6.17 7.79 2.26
N ASN A 103 5.69 7.89 3.50
CA ASN A 103 4.51 8.70 3.84
C ASN A 103 4.72 9.39 5.20
N VAL A 104 3.74 10.18 5.61
CA VAL A 104 3.74 10.89 6.89
C VAL A 104 2.50 10.51 7.67
N LEU A 105 2.67 10.19 8.96
CA LEU A 105 1.57 10.01 9.90
C LEU A 105 0.95 11.37 10.23
N VAL A 106 -0.37 11.47 10.11
CA VAL A 106 -1.10 12.70 10.47
C VAL A 106 -2.29 12.36 11.36
N VAL A 107 -2.68 13.30 12.19
CA VAL A 107 -3.96 13.26 12.89
C VAL A 107 -4.94 14.16 12.16
N VAL A 108 -6.09 13.60 11.83
CA VAL A 108 -7.18 14.30 11.16
C VAL A 108 -8.39 14.41 12.06
N LYS A 109 -9.21 15.42 11.82
CA LYS A 109 -10.53 15.62 12.46
C LYS A 109 -11.58 15.91 11.40
N PRO A 110 -12.90 15.78 11.70
CA PRO A 110 -13.96 16.23 10.80
C PRO A 110 -13.74 17.67 10.36
N ALA A 111 -14.06 18.00 9.12
CA ALA A 111 -13.79 19.34 8.57
C ALA A 111 -14.53 20.46 9.31
N ASP A 112 -15.71 20.17 9.85
CA ASP A 112 -16.56 21.08 10.64
C ASP A 112 -16.25 21.09 12.14
N SER A 113 -15.33 20.23 12.61
CA SER A 113 -14.97 20.13 14.03
C SER A 113 -14.38 21.45 14.55
N THR A 114 -14.89 21.92 15.68
CA THR A 114 -14.40 23.12 16.39
C THR A 114 -13.31 22.82 17.43
N LEU A 115 -12.93 21.52 17.58
CA LEU A 115 -11.85 21.13 18.49
C LEU A 115 -10.53 21.75 18.03
N ASP A 116 -9.81 22.36 18.96
CA ASP A 116 -8.45 22.86 18.71
C ASP A 116 -7.45 21.78 19.12
N LEU A 117 -6.98 21.02 18.12
CA LEU A 117 -6.03 19.91 18.27
C LEU A 117 -4.76 20.28 17.51
N VAL A 118 -3.70 20.64 18.23
CA VAL A 118 -2.42 21.06 17.63
C VAL A 118 -1.25 20.13 17.99
N ARG A 119 -1.45 19.21 18.94
CA ARG A 119 -0.47 18.22 19.39
C ARG A 119 -1.15 17.01 20.02
N ALA A 120 -0.40 15.91 20.20
CA ALA A 120 -0.93 14.65 20.70
C ALA A 120 -1.55 14.77 22.12
N ALA A 121 -1.00 15.62 22.98
CA ALA A 121 -1.55 15.83 24.33
C ALA A 121 -2.98 16.40 24.31
N ASP A 122 -3.39 17.14 23.28
CA ASP A 122 -4.71 17.73 23.16
C ASP A 122 -5.80 16.67 22.97
N LEU A 123 -5.42 15.46 22.53
CA LEU A 123 -6.33 14.32 22.47
C LEU A 123 -6.86 13.88 23.85
N LEU A 124 -6.22 14.32 24.94
CA LEU A 124 -6.71 14.09 26.30
C LEU A 124 -7.86 15.02 26.69
N ASP A 125 -8.10 16.12 25.95
CA ASP A 125 -9.21 17.04 26.22
C ASP A 125 -10.52 16.25 26.44
N ALA A 126 -11.29 16.65 27.45
CA ALA A 126 -12.54 15.99 27.79
C ALA A 126 -13.61 16.06 26.68
N ARG A 127 -13.49 17.00 25.75
CA ARG A 127 -14.34 17.15 24.56
C ARG A 127 -14.03 16.10 23.48
N VAL A 128 -12.81 15.57 23.44
CA VAL A 128 -12.43 14.44 22.58
C VAL A 128 -12.94 13.16 23.22
N LYS A 129 -13.93 12.51 22.64
CA LYS A 129 -14.55 11.29 23.18
C LYS A 129 -14.05 10.03 22.51
N LYS A 130 -13.87 10.09 21.17
CA LYS A 130 -13.47 8.94 20.37
C LYS A 130 -12.34 9.32 19.42
N ILE A 131 -11.33 8.45 19.37
CA ILE A 131 -10.16 8.59 18.49
C ILE A 131 -10.01 7.28 17.74
N VAL A 132 -10.07 7.31 16.42
CA VAL A 132 -9.82 6.09 15.62
C VAL A 132 -8.33 5.90 15.37
N VAL A 133 -7.90 4.67 15.58
CA VAL A 133 -6.54 4.18 15.25
C VAL A 133 -6.70 2.86 14.49
N GLY A 134 -5.88 2.60 13.50
CA GLY A 134 -5.79 1.25 12.96
C GLY A 134 -5.43 0.24 14.06
N ASN A 135 -5.97 -0.98 14.02
CA ASN A 135 -5.58 -2.01 14.99
C ASN A 135 -4.05 -2.26 14.94
N PRO A 136 -3.27 -1.95 15.98
CA PRO A 136 -1.80 -2.02 15.90
C PRO A 136 -1.25 -3.43 15.61
N ARG A 137 -2.05 -4.47 15.86
CA ARG A 137 -1.64 -5.85 15.57
C ARG A 137 -1.61 -6.17 14.07
N THR A 138 -2.39 -5.44 13.25
CA THR A 138 -2.59 -5.78 11.83
C THR A 138 -2.46 -4.60 10.89
N VAL A 139 -2.63 -3.38 11.37
CA VAL A 139 -2.72 -2.18 10.56
C VAL A 139 -1.51 -1.29 10.77
N PRO A 140 -0.65 -1.09 9.74
CA PRO A 140 0.57 -0.31 9.86
C PRO A 140 0.38 1.10 10.43
N VAL A 141 -0.61 1.87 9.98
CA VAL A 141 -0.86 3.21 10.53
C VAL A 141 -1.16 3.19 12.03
N GLY A 142 -1.78 2.11 12.52
CA GLY A 142 -2.02 1.91 13.94
C GLY A 142 -0.74 1.58 14.71
N GLN A 143 0.20 0.85 14.11
CA GLN A 143 1.52 0.59 14.69
C GLN A 143 2.30 1.89 14.88
N TYR A 144 2.34 2.75 13.87
CA TYR A 144 2.99 4.06 13.96
C TYR A 144 2.29 4.99 14.95
N ALA A 145 0.96 4.97 15.01
CA ALA A 145 0.19 5.74 15.99
C ALA A 145 0.50 5.27 17.43
N GLU A 146 0.52 3.95 17.67
CA GLU A 146 0.90 3.39 18.96
C GLU A 146 2.33 3.78 19.35
N GLU A 147 3.31 3.63 18.43
CA GLU A 147 4.69 4.03 18.67
C GLU A 147 4.77 5.50 19.09
N SER A 148 4.15 6.39 18.32
CA SER A 148 4.17 7.83 18.60
C SER A 148 3.50 8.18 19.93
N LEU A 149 2.36 7.58 20.24
CA LEU A 149 1.66 7.84 21.50
C LEU A 149 2.40 7.26 22.72
N ARG A 150 3.06 6.09 22.58
CA ARG A 150 3.88 5.51 23.64
C ARG A 150 5.13 6.32 23.93
N ALA A 151 5.82 6.82 22.89
CA ALA A 151 6.97 7.69 23.04
C ALA A 151 6.65 8.96 23.86
N GLN A 152 5.38 9.39 23.86
CA GLN A 152 4.87 10.55 24.60
C GLN A 152 4.12 10.19 25.89
N ALA A 153 4.13 8.92 26.32
CA ALA A 153 3.39 8.39 27.48
C ALA A 153 1.87 8.67 27.42
N LEU A 154 1.30 8.71 26.22
CA LEU A 154 -0.11 9.00 25.97
C LEU A 154 -0.95 7.77 25.66
N TRP A 155 -0.35 6.68 25.15
CA TRP A 155 -1.07 5.51 24.68
C TRP A 155 -2.05 4.93 25.71
N ASP A 156 -1.54 4.65 26.93
CA ASP A 156 -2.35 4.02 27.97
C ASP A 156 -3.43 4.98 28.52
N ARG A 157 -3.14 6.28 28.54
CA ARG A 157 -4.09 7.32 28.95
C ARG A 157 -5.24 7.51 27.97
N LEU A 158 -4.99 7.25 26.68
CA LEU A 158 -5.97 7.40 25.62
C LEU A 158 -6.79 6.12 25.36
N GLN A 159 -6.39 4.96 25.93
CA GLN A 159 -7.09 3.67 25.73
C GLN A 159 -8.62 3.78 25.86
N PRO A 160 -9.19 4.47 26.86
CA PRO A 160 -10.65 4.57 27.00
C PRO A 160 -11.36 5.29 25.84
N LYS A 161 -10.60 6.02 25.01
CA LYS A 161 -11.12 6.80 23.87
C LYS A 161 -10.84 6.11 22.52
N LEU A 162 -10.01 5.06 22.49
CA LEU A 162 -9.56 4.44 21.24
C LEU A 162 -10.65 3.56 20.60
N VAL A 163 -10.86 3.76 19.33
CA VAL A 163 -11.66 2.91 18.45
C VAL A 163 -10.71 2.29 17.42
N PHE A 164 -10.71 0.97 17.30
CA PHE A 164 -9.80 0.29 16.40
C PHE A 164 -10.45 0.00 15.03
N ALA A 165 -9.78 0.46 13.98
CA ALA A 165 -10.18 0.21 12.60
C ALA A 165 -9.39 -0.99 12.02
N GLU A 166 -10.00 -1.68 11.07
CA GLU A 166 -9.41 -2.83 10.39
C GLU A 166 -8.38 -2.42 9.31
N ASN A 167 -8.47 -1.18 8.83
CA ASN A 167 -7.51 -0.58 7.89
C ASN A 167 -7.60 0.95 7.93
N VAL A 168 -6.66 1.64 7.25
CA VAL A 168 -6.58 3.10 7.27
C VAL A 168 -7.76 3.78 6.58
N ARG A 169 -8.39 3.15 5.58
CA ARG A 169 -9.56 3.73 4.88
C ARG A 169 -10.79 3.72 5.78
N GLN A 170 -11.00 2.66 6.54
CA GLN A 170 -12.05 2.63 7.55
C GLN A 170 -11.80 3.69 8.62
N ALA A 171 -10.55 3.87 9.07
CA ALA A 171 -10.22 4.94 10.02
C ALA A 171 -10.57 6.32 9.44
N LEU A 172 -10.15 6.59 8.19
CA LEU A 172 -10.48 7.84 7.50
C LEU A 172 -11.98 8.05 7.35
N ASP A 173 -12.73 7.00 6.99
CA ASP A 173 -14.18 7.09 6.79
C ASP A 173 -14.93 7.38 8.10
N TYR A 174 -14.49 6.85 9.25
CA TYR A 174 -15.06 7.20 10.56
C TYR A 174 -14.90 8.70 10.88
N VAL A 175 -13.70 9.26 10.61
CA VAL A 175 -13.49 10.70 10.78
C VAL A 175 -14.34 11.51 9.79
N ALA A 176 -14.35 11.11 8.51
CA ALA A 176 -15.07 11.83 7.46
C ALA A 176 -16.61 11.86 7.66
N ARG A 177 -17.15 10.90 8.43
CA ARG A 177 -18.59 10.85 8.80
C ARG A 177 -18.88 11.48 10.14
N GLY A 178 -17.86 11.97 10.88
CA GLY A 178 -18.03 12.51 12.23
C GLY A 178 -18.41 11.46 13.29
N GLU A 179 -18.12 10.20 13.06
CA GLU A 179 -18.36 9.10 14.02
C GLU A 179 -17.34 9.10 15.17
N VAL A 180 -16.22 9.78 14.95
CA VAL A 180 -15.13 10.00 15.90
C VAL A 180 -14.62 11.43 15.81
N ASP A 181 -13.97 11.92 16.87
CA ASP A 181 -13.49 13.30 16.98
C ASP A 181 -12.14 13.53 16.32
N ALA A 182 -11.31 12.48 16.25
CA ALA A 182 -10.01 12.51 15.62
C ALA A 182 -9.61 11.10 15.15
N GLY A 183 -8.61 11.01 14.25
CA GLY A 183 -8.10 9.75 13.79
C GLY A 183 -6.68 9.85 13.23
N PHE A 184 -5.93 8.76 13.35
CA PHE A 184 -4.60 8.62 12.78
C PHE A 184 -4.70 7.98 11.40
N VAL A 185 -4.20 8.70 10.40
CA VAL A 185 -4.15 8.28 9.00
C VAL A 185 -2.82 8.71 8.37
N TYR A 186 -2.60 8.39 7.09
CA TYR A 186 -1.48 8.97 6.36
C TYR A 186 -1.89 10.28 5.68
N ALA A 187 -0.93 11.15 5.42
CA ALA A 187 -1.17 12.42 4.71
C ALA A 187 -1.83 12.19 3.34
N THR A 188 -1.43 11.15 2.62
CA THR A 188 -2.05 10.78 1.33
C THR A 188 -3.49 10.33 1.47
N ASP A 189 -3.86 9.63 2.56
CA ASP A 189 -5.24 9.24 2.83
C ASP A 189 -6.11 10.46 3.19
N ALA A 190 -5.60 11.41 3.97
CA ALA A 190 -6.30 12.66 4.26
C ALA A 190 -6.63 13.44 2.96
N ALA A 191 -5.69 13.46 2.02
CA ALA A 191 -5.82 14.17 0.74
C ALA A 191 -6.93 13.63 -0.18
N ILE A 192 -7.38 12.39 -0.01
CA ILE A 192 -8.47 11.83 -0.84
C ILE A 192 -9.89 12.16 -0.34
N ARG A 193 -10.02 12.85 0.78
CA ARG A 193 -11.31 13.29 1.34
C ARG A 193 -11.34 14.82 1.54
N PRO A 194 -11.03 15.61 0.49
CA PRO A 194 -11.03 17.07 0.62
C PRO A 194 -12.41 17.57 1.07
N GLY A 195 -12.42 18.51 2.02
CA GLY A 195 -13.65 19.08 2.57
C GLY A 195 -14.43 18.18 3.55
N ARG A 196 -14.02 16.92 3.76
CA ARG A 196 -14.64 16.03 4.75
C ARG A 196 -13.80 15.87 6.01
N VAL A 197 -12.50 15.91 5.84
CA VAL A 197 -11.54 15.89 6.93
C VAL A 197 -10.55 17.03 6.76
N ARG A 198 -9.93 17.44 7.85
CA ARG A 198 -8.76 18.34 7.84
C ARG A 198 -7.69 17.82 8.77
N GLU A 199 -6.46 18.01 8.39
CA GLU A 199 -5.31 17.73 9.23
C GLU A 199 -5.37 18.64 10.46
N ALA A 200 -5.24 18.03 11.65
CA ALA A 200 -5.16 18.71 12.91
C ALA A 200 -3.69 19.00 13.26
N PHE A 201 -2.87 17.95 13.27
CA PHE A 201 -1.42 18.07 13.50
C PHE A 201 -0.69 16.84 12.94
N ARG A 202 0.63 16.97 12.87
CA ARG A 202 1.55 15.87 12.57
C ARG A 202 2.28 15.46 13.82
N PRO A 203 2.23 14.18 14.23
CA PRO A 203 3.13 13.66 15.24
C PRO A 203 4.60 13.88 14.83
N ALA A 204 5.48 14.17 15.78
CA ALA A 204 6.89 14.37 15.50
C ALA A 204 7.51 13.07 14.94
N GLU A 205 8.29 13.17 13.87
CA GLU A 205 8.81 12.01 13.12
C GLU A 205 9.79 11.15 13.93
N ASP A 206 10.40 11.70 14.98
CA ASP A 206 11.27 10.99 15.91
C ASP A 206 10.51 10.14 16.94
N THR A 207 9.18 10.24 17.00
CA THR A 207 8.32 9.47 17.91
C THR A 207 7.85 8.12 17.34
N TYR A 208 8.09 7.86 16.06
CA TYR A 208 7.73 6.61 15.38
C TYR A 208 8.72 6.28 14.27
N ARG A 209 8.78 5.01 13.88
CA ARG A 209 9.65 4.58 12.77
C ARG A 209 9.20 5.21 11.45
N PRO A 210 10.12 5.45 10.50
CA PRO A 210 9.77 5.99 9.19
C PRO A 210 8.70 5.13 8.49
N VAL A 211 7.65 5.79 7.98
CA VAL A 211 6.61 5.11 7.21
C VAL A 211 7.16 4.78 5.82
N THR A 212 7.42 3.51 5.56
CA THR A 212 7.98 3.03 4.29
C THR A 212 7.05 2.05 3.61
N TYR A 213 7.08 2.04 2.28
CA TYR A 213 6.31 1.12 1.45
C TYR A 213 7.26 0.19 0.69
N PRO A 214 7.50 -1.02 1.20
CA PRO A 214 8.19 -2.07 0.47
C PRO A 214 7.22 -2.84 -0.43
N ALA A 215 7.75 -3.31 -1.57
CA ALA A 215 7.12 -4.29 -2.45
C ALA A 215 8.08 -5.45 -2.69
N ALA A 216 7.54 -6.65 -2.82
CA ALA A 216 8.33 -7.84 -3.18
C ALA A 216 7.47 -8.90 -3.88
N VAL A 217 8.09 -9.68 -4.75
CA VAL A 217 7.48 -10.85 -5.38
C VAL A 217 7.33 -11.96 -4.33
N VAL A 218 6.15 -12.58 -4.27
CA VAL A 218 5.91 -13.75 -3.43
C VAL A 218 6.68 -14.94 -3.99
N ARG A 219 7.33 -15.74 -3.12
CA ARG A 219 8.25 -16.81 -3.53
C ARG A 219 7.60 -17.82 -4.47
N ASP A 220 6.37 -18.23 -4.18
CA ASP A 220 5.66 -19.27 -4.91
C ASP A 220 4.85 -18.74 -6.11
N SER A 221 5.04 -17.47 -6.46
CA SER A 221 4.44 -16.87 -7.65
C SER A 221 4.84 -17.66 -8.91
N LYS A 222 3.87 -17.95 -9.75
CA LYS A 222 4.06 -18.54 -11.07
C LYS A 222 4.43 -17.50 -12.13
N HIS A 223 4.22 -16.21 -11.81
CA HIS A 223 4.42 -15.06 -12.70
C HIS A 223 5.57 -14.16 -12.23
N ARG A 224 6.67 -14.74 -11.69
CA ARG A 224 7.78 -14.00 -11.06
C ARG A 224 8.37 -12.89 -11.92
N ALA A 225 8.56 -13.15 -13.22
CA ALA A 225 9.13 -12.16 -14.13
C ALA A 225 8.18 -10.96 -14.30
N LEU A 226 6.88 -11.23 -14.45
CA LEU A 226 5.85 -10.21 -14.59
C LEU A 226 5.67 -9.41 -13.32
N ALA A 227 5.63 -10.06 -12.14
CA ALA A 227 5.58 -9.41 -10.83
C ALA A 227 6.82 -8.56 -10.58
N GLY A 228 8.01 -9.05 -10.93
CA GLY A 228 9.27 -8.30 -10.88
C GLY A 228 9.23 -7.05 -11.76
N ALA A 229 8.70 -7.16 -12.98
CA ALA A 229 8.54 -6.02 -13.88
C ALA A 229 7.59 -4.96 -13.30
N PHE A 230 6.57 -5.37 -12.52
CA PHE A 230 5.70 -4.43 -11.83
C PHE A 230 6.45 -3.72 -10.68
N VAL A 231 7.30 -4.41 -9.92
CA VAL A 231 8.17 -3.80 -8.90
C VAL A 231 9.10 -2.75 -9.54
N GLU A 232 9.74 -3.08 -10.67
CA GLU A 232 10.60 -2.12 -11.39
C GLU A 232 9.80 -0.90 -11.89
N GLN A 233 8.53 -1.06 -12.25
CA GLN A 233 7.68 0.07 -12.60
C GLN A 233 7.36 0.97 -11.39
N LEU A 234 7.19 0.41 -10.18
CA LEU A 234 7.00 1.19 -8.96
C LEU A 234 8.20 2.10 -8.66
N VAL A 235 9.42 1.61 -8.86
CA VAL A 235 10.66 2.36 -8.61
C VAL A 235 11.11 3.21 -9.80
N GLY A 236 10.61 2.93 -10.99
CA GLY A 236 10.95 3.65 -12.22
C GLY A 236 10.45 5.09 -12.24
N ALA A 237 10.95 5.88 -13.18
CA ALA A 237 10.68 7.33 -13.29
C ALA A 237 9.17 7.65 -13.32
N ASP A 238 8.40 6.92 -14.13
CA ASP A 238 6.96 7.11 -14.27
C ASP A 238 6.18 6.74 -12.99
N GLY A 239 6.60 5.67 -12.32
CA GLY A 239 6.06 5.27 -11.03
C GLY A 239 6.29 6.33 -9.98
N GLN A 240 7.53 6.79 -9.88
CA GLN A 240 7.91 7.84 -8.94
C GLN A 240 7.22 9.18 -9.25
N ALA A 241 7.00 9.51 -10.51
CA ALA A 241 6.25 10.71 -10.90
C ALA A 241 4.77 10.63 -10.47
N LEU A 242 4.13 9.47 -10.63
CA LEU A 242 2.75 9.27 -10.17
C LEU A 242 2.66 9.33 -8.64
N LEU A 243 3.56 8.63 -7.93
CA LEU A 243 3.60 8.62 -6.47
C LEU A 243 3.74 10.03 -5.89
N ARG A 244 4.67 10.85 -6.41
CA ARG A 244 4.81 12.25 -5.99
C ARG A 244 3.54 13.07 -6.23
N ARG A 245 2.84 12.90 -7.36
CA ARG A 245 1.57 13.58 -7.62
C ARG A 245 0.46 13.21 -6.63
N LEU A 246 0.51 11.99 -6.10
CA LEU A 246 -0.43 11.50 -5.08
C LEU A 246 0.02 11.84 -3.66
N GLY A 247 1.12 12.60 -3.49
CA GLY A 247 1.61 13.07 -2.18
C GLY A 247 2.56 12.12 -1.46
N PHE A 248 2.95 11.00 -2.07
CA PHE A 248 3.99 10.13 -1.51
C PHE A 248 5.36 10.76 -1.62
N GLN A 249 6.19 10.52 -0.62
CA GLN A 249 7.59 10.91 -0.62
C GLN A 249 8.45 9.83 -1.29
N PRO A 250 9.57 10.20 -1.94
CA PRO A 250 10.51 9.23 -2.48
C PRO A 250 11.14 8.41 -1.34
N PRO A 251 11.64 7.19 -1.61
CA PRO A 251 12.38 6.42 -0.64
C PRO A 251 13.64 7.17 -0.18
N ALA A 252 14.12 6.87 1.03
CA ALA A 252 15.42 7.39 1.48
C ALA A 252 16.54 6.83 0.60
N PRO A 253 17.64 7.57 0.37
CA PRO A 253 18.80 7.04 -0.33
C PRO A 253 19.28 5.73 0.29
N GLY A 254 19.46 4.68 -0.53
CA GLY A 254 19.92 3.36 -0.08
C GLY A 254 18.87 2.49 0.63
N ALA A 255 17.61 2.91 0.72
CA ALA A 255 16.54 2.06 1.27
C ALA A 255 16.30 0.82 0.39
N ARG A 256 16.23 -0.36 1.02
CA ARG A 256 15.96 -1.66 0.37
C ARG A 256 14.62 -2.22 0.78
#